data_30114937e53608ae074c51c04fad48ef
#
_entry.id   30114937e53608ae074c51c04fad48ef
#
_cell.length_a   1.000
_cell.length_b   1.000
_cell.length_c   1.000
_cell.angle_alpha   90.00
_cell.angle_beta   90.00
_cell.angle_gamma   90.00
#
_symmetry.space_group_name_H-M   'P 1'
#
loop_
_entity.id
_entity.type
_entity.pdbx_description
1 polymer ?
#
loop_
_entity_poly.entity_id
_entity_poly.type
_entity_poly.pdbx_seq_one_letter_code
_entity_poly.pdbx_strand_id
1 'polypeptide(L)'
;MSSSTQFLNPSEAAKRLGVSVKALRLYEQRGLIAPLRTAAGWRAYGPDEMARVAEIAALRELGLSLAQVTRVLEGDSVSLEPALAAHQAALEGRIHQLAGAVDKVRRLRADLAGGRPPAPSELTRLLRPASSFGAASGLAFDLAFDLAFDLPWPWGGERFELQDIRALNYIIGPLGSGKTRLARRIAETLPGAAFLGLDRLADGGASARALMDGDPALKSRVDRTLAWLAEDGATVSDALVCLLAGLETEGPAVLVIDMLEQGLDKATQEALMARLRRRGPAFPPLFFLTRSSSILDLDAVGDDESIILCPANHSPPAQVRPYPGFPGFEAVATCLASPEVRARTEGVIAWRPEVA
;
A
#
# COMPACT_ATOMS: atom_id res chain seq x y z
N MET A 1 -35.26 9.96 -29.35
CA MET A 1 -35.04 9.08 -28.18
C MET A 1 -34.20 9.90 -27.18
N SER A 2 -34.86 10.44 -26.17
CA SER A 2 -34.14 11.23 -25.13
C SER A 2 -33.36 10.29 -24.25
N SER A 3 -32.02 10.29 -24.38
CA SER A 3 -31.14 9.69 -23.39
C SER A 3 -31.36 10.40 -22.07
N SER A 4 -32.06 9.77 -21.14
CA SER A 4 -32.13 10.27 -19.75
C SER A 4 -30.71 10.33 -19.21
N THR A 5 -30.21 11.52 -19.01
CA THR A 5 -28.92 11.78 -18.39
C THR A 5 -28.94 11.16 -16.99
N GLN A 6 -28.30 9.99 -16.83
CA GLN A 6 -28.32 9.28 -15.55
C GLN A 6 -27.28 9.89 -14.62
N PHE A 7 -27.75 10.52 -13.54
CA PHE A 7 -26.89 10.98 -12.47
C PHE A 7 -26.64 9.84 -11.47
N LEU A 8 -25.38 9.68 -11.09
CA LEU A 8 -24.93 8.64 -10.16
C LEU A 8 -24.71 9.21 -8.76
N ASN A 9 -25.02 8.42 -7.74
CA ASN A 9 -24.61 8.76 -6.37
C ASN A 9 -23.08 8.53 -6.18
N PRO A 10 -22.47 9.02 -5.07
CA PRO A 10 -21.02 8.88 -4.86
C PRO A 10 -20.51 7.45 -4.89
N SER A 11 -21.25 6.47 -4.37
CA SER A 11 -20.84 5.07 -4.33
C SER A 11 -20.89 4.43 -5.72
N GLU A 12 -21.93 4.72 -6.48
CA GLU A 12 -22.07 4.25 -7.87
C GLU A 12 -21.00 4.86 -8.78
N ALA A 13 -20.74 6.17 -8.65
CA ALA A 13 -19.73 6.88 -9.41
C ALA A 13 -18.32 6.31 -9.11
N ALA A 14 -18.00 6.14 -7.82
CA ALA A 14 -16.75 5.56 -7.37
C ALA A 14 -16.52 4.15 -7.93
N LYS A 15 -17.53 3.27 -7.81
CA LYS A 15 -17.48 1.89 -8.32
C LYS A 15 -17.29 1.85 -9.84
N ARG A 16 -18.02 2.70 -10.59
CA ARG A 16 -17.95 2.72 -12.05
C ARG A 16 -16.60 3.20 -12.59
N LEU A 17 -15.92 4.07 -11.84
CA LEU A 17 -14.64 4.68 -12.22
C LEU A 17 -13.42 4.00 -11.56
N GLY A 18 -13.62 2.98 -10.73
CA GLY A 18 -12.53 2.30 -10.05
C GLY A 18 -11.80 3.17 -9.03
N VAL A 19 -12.47 4.19 -8.48
CA VAL A 19 -11.89 5.08 -7.46
C VAL A 19 -12.64 4.94 -6.13
N SER A 20 -12.04 5.38 -5.03
CA SER A 20 -12.74 5.40 -3.74
C SER A 20 -13.67 6.61 -3.62
N VAL A 21 -14.74 6.49 -2.80
CA VAL A 21 -15.62 7.63 -2.46
C VAL A 21 -14.82 8.76 -1.79
N LYS A 22 -13.74 8.42 -1.06
CA LYS A 22 -12.82 9.40 -0.48
C LYS A 22 -12.06 10.17 -1.55
N ALA A 23 -11.61 9.49 -2.61
CA ALA A 23 -10.96 10.16 -3.74
C ALA A 23 -11.89 11.17 -4.42
N LEU A 24 -13.16 10.82 -4.64
CA LEU A 24 -14.15 11.75 -5.19
C LEU A 24 -14.31 13.00 -4.32
N ARG A 25 -14.37 12.83 -2.98
CA ARG A 25 -14.45 13.97 -2.04
C ARG A 25 -13.19 14.83 -2.09
N LEU A 26 -12.02 14.20 -2.19
CA LEU A 26 -10.76 14.92 -2.30
C LEU A 26 -10.69 15.73 -3.60
N TYR A 27 -11.15 15.18 -4.73
CA TYR A 27 -11.22 15.89 -6.01
C TYR A 27 -12.16 17.10 -5.95
N GLU A 28 -13.32 16.95 -5.28
CA GLU A 28 -14.25 18.07 -5.01
C GLU A 28 -13.59 19.13 -4.12
N GLN A 29 -12.95 18.74 -3.03
CA GLN A 29 -12.25 19.65 -2.11
C GLN A 29 -11.14 20.45 -2.80
N ARG A 30 -10.47 19.84 -3.80
CA ARG A 30 -9.42 20.48 -4.60
C ARG A 30 -9.96 21.25 -5.80
N GLY A 31 -11.30 21.33 -5.95
CA GLY A 31 -11.92 22.05 -7.06
C GLY A 31 -11.74 21.39 -8.43
N LEU A 32 -11.28 20.14 -8.48
CA LEU A 32 -11.09 19.41 -9.73
C LEU A 32 -12.41 18.95 -10.36
N ILE A 33 -13.45 18.75 -9.54
CA ILE A 33 -14.82 18.42 -9.92
C ILE A 33 -15.80 19.23 -9.09
N ALA A 34 -17.01 19.44 -9.65
CA ALA A 34 -18.09 20.18 -8.99
C ALA A 34 -19.41 19.42 -9.10
N PRO A 35 -19.60 18.32 -8.34
CA PRO A 35 -20.79 17.51 -8.45
C PRO A 35 -22.04 18.30 -8.09
N LEU A 36 -23.12 18.10 -8.85
CA LEU A 36 -24.41 18.73 -8.61
C LEU A 36 -24.98 18.27 -7.26
N ARG A 37 -25.87 19.07 -6.70
CA ARG A 37 -26.60 18.72 -5.49
C ARG A 37 -28.06 18.43 -5.86
N THR A 38 -28.59 17.32 -5.39
CA THR A 38 -30.03 17.03 -5.48
C THR A 38 -30.83 17.99 -4.59
N ALA A 39 -32.13 18.03 -4.75
CA ALA A 39 -33.02 18.80 -3.88
C ALA A 39 -32.88 18.43 -2.39
N ALA A 40 -32.48 17.20 -2.08
CA ALA A 40 -32.15 16.72 -0.73
C ALA A 40 -30.71 17.03 -0.28
N GLY A 41 -29.92 17.78 -1.06
CA GLY A 41 -28.53 18.14 -0.74
C GLY A 41 -27.49 17.07 -1.02
N TRP A 42 -27.86 15.91 -1.55
CA TRP A 42 -26.94 14.83 -1.88
C TRP A 42 -26.13 15.12 -3.16
N ARG A 43 -24.89 14.65 -3.20
CA ARG A 43 -24.03 14.73 -4.40
C ARG A 43 -24.57 13.87 -5.52
N ALA A 44 -24.58 14.41 -6.74
CA ALA A 44 -24.98 13.72 -7.96
C ALA A 44 -23.92 13.98 -9.05
N TYR A 45 -23.40 12.90 -9.63
CA TYR A 45 -22.37 12.94 -10.64
C TYR A 45 -23.00 12.73 -12.00
N GLY A 46 -22.98 13.75 -12.84
CA GLY A 46 -23.45 13.71 -14.22
C GLY A 46 -22.37 13.21 -15.20
N PRO A 47 -22.67 13.14 -16.50
CA PRO A 47 -21.71 12.70 -17.51
C PRO A 47 -20.43 13.53 -17.52
N ASP A 48 -20.50 14.84 -17.34
CA ASP A 48 -19.32 15.71 -17.37
C ASP A 48 -18.42 15.48 -16.17
N GLU A 49 -18.99 15.36 -14.95
CA GLU A 49 -18.23 14.99 -13.76
C GLU A 49 -17.62 13.60 -13.88
N MET A 50 -18.36 12.64 -14.46
CA MET A 50 -17.86 11.28 -14.67
C MET A 50 -16.67 11.27 -15.66
N ALA A 51 -16.77 12.03 -16.77
CA ALA A 51 -15.66 12.19 -17.72
C ALA A 51 -14.45 12.84 -17.04
N ARG A 52 -14.67 13.91 -16.28
CA ARG A 52 -13.60 14.62 -15.56
C ARG A 52 -12.93 13.74 -14.51
N VAL A 53 -13.67 12.95 -13.77
CA VAL A 53 -13.08 12.00 -12.81
C VAL A 53 -12.27 10.92 -13.53
N ALA A 54 -12.73 10.44 -14.69
CA ALA A 54 -11.98 9.47 -15.49
C ALA A 54 -10.62 10.03 -15.97
N GLU A 55 -10.60 11.30 -16.43
CA GLU A 55 -9.35 12.00 -16.80
C GLU A 55 -8.40 12.12 -15.60
N ILE A 56 -8.92 12.57 -14.44
CA ILE A 56 -8.15 12.67 -13.20
C ILE A 56 -7.57 11.29 -12.82
N ALA A 57 -8.38 10.23 -12.85
CA ALA A 57 -7.96 8.88 -12.51
C ALA A 57 -6.84 8.39 -13.43
N ALA A 58 -6.97 8.59 -14.74
CA ALA A 58 -5.95 8.21 -15.72
C ALA A 58 -4.62 8.96 -15.48
N LEU A 59 -4.66 10.26 -15.23
CA LEU A 59 -3.46 11.05 -14.91
C LEU A 59 -2.84 10.60 -13.57
N ARG A 60 -3.66 10.21 -12.61
CA ARG A 60 -3.20 9.66 -11.33
C ARG A 60 -2.56 8.28 -11.51
N GLU A 61 -3.04 7.44 -12.41
CA GLU A 61 -2.42 6.15 -12.75
C GLU A 61 -1.02 6.33 -13.36
N LEU A 62 -0.78 7.43 -14.08
CA LEU A 62 0.55 7.80 -14.55
C LEU A 62 1.50 8.28 -13.44
N GLY A 63 1.03 8.36 -12.18
CA GLY A 63 1.85 8.76 -11.03
C GLY A 63 1.91 10.26 -10.76
N LEU A 64 1.10 11.07 -11.45
CA LEU A 64 1.03 12.53 -11.21
C LEU A 64 0.41 12.83 -9.83
N SER A 65 0.94 13.81 -9.10
CA SER A 65 0.30 14.38 -7.90
C SER A 65 -0.99 15.14 -8.28
N LEU A 66 -1.88 15.41 -7.32
CA LEU A 66 -3.10 16.16 -7.62
C LEU A 66 -2.80 17.58 -8.14
N ALA A 67 -1.76 18.24 -7.62
CA ALA A 67 -1.34 19.54 -8.11
C ALA A 67 -0.83 19.47 -9.57
N GLN A 68 -0.10 18.41 -9.93
CA GLN A 68 0.32 18.17 -11.32
C GLN A 68 -0.88 17.88 -12.22
N VAL A 69 -1.85 17.06 -11.73
CA VAL A 69 -3.11 16.80 -12.44
C VAL A 69 -3.84 18.12 -12.73
N THR A 70 -3.97 19.01 -11.74
CA THR A 70 -4.60 20.32 -11.92
C THR A 70 -3.89 21.10 -13.05
N ARG A 71 -2.56 21.22 -13.00
CA ARG A 71 -1.78 21.92 -14.04
C ARG A 71 -1.99 21.32 -15.43
N VAL A 72 -1.95 19.99 -15.55
CA VAL A 72 -2.17 19.31 -16.84
C VAL A 72 -3.57 19.60 -17.38
N LEU A 73 -4.59 19.58 -16.53
CA LEU A 73 -5.98 19.87 -16.90
C LEU A 73 -6.21 21.35 -17.25
N GLU A 74 -5.33 22.24 -16.80
CA GLU A 74 -5.26 23.66 -17.14
C GLU A 74 -4.39 23.94 -18.38
N GLY A 75 -3.79 22.90 -18.99
CA GLY A 75 -3.00 22.98 -20.22
C GLY A 75 -1.47 23.00 -20.03
N ASP A 76 -0.96 22.91 -18.81
CA ASP A 76 0.48 22.78 -18.54
C ASP A 76 0.90 21.29 -18.58
N SER A 77 1.54 20.89 -19.66
CA SER A 77 1.98 19.50 -19.90
C SER A 77 3.39 19.17 -19.41
N VAL A 78 4.09 20.08 -18.75
CA VAL A 78 5.49 19.89 -18.32
C VAL A 78 5.69 18.64 -17.48
N SER A 79 4.72 18.31 -16.61
CA SER A 79 4.79 17.13 -15.75
C SER A 79 4.37 15.82 -16.46
N LEU A 80 3.80 15.89 -17.66
CA LEU A 80 3.22 14.72 -18.33
C LEU A 80 4.28 13.83 -18.98
N GLU A 81 5.29 14.41 -19.61
CA GLU A 81 6.36 13.67 -20.28
C GLU A 81 7.14 12.75 -19.31
N PRO A 82 7.67 13.25 -18.17
CA PRO A 82 8.34 12.38 -17.19
C PRO A 82 7.43 11.28 -16.62
N ALA A 83 6.14 11.56 -16.45
CA ALA A 83 5.18 10.57 -15.97
C ALA A 83 4.93 9.47 -17.01
N LEU A 84 4.80 9.84 -18.28
CA LEU A 84 4.66 8.89 -19.38
C LEU A 84 5.93 8.04 -19.55
N ALA A 85 7.12 8.63 -19.45
CA ALA A 85 8.38 7.91 -19.51
C ALA A 85 8.50 6.88 -18.38
N ALA A 86 8.11 7.26 -17.14
CA ALA A 86 8.09 6.34 -16.00
C ALA A 86 7.07 5.20 -16.19
N HIS A 87 5.89 5.51 -16.71
CA HIS A 87 4.86 4.50 -17.01
C HIS A 87 5.30 3.55 -18.12
N GLN A 88 5.93 4.06 -19.18
CA GLN A 88 6.51 3.25 -20.24
C GLN A 88 7.55 2.28 -19.67
N ALA A 89 8.50 2.76 -18.86
CA ALA A 89 9.50 1.90 -18.24
C ALA A 89 8.87 0.79 -17.37
N ALA A 90 7.79 1.10 -16.64
CA ALA A 90 7.06 0.10 -15.85
C ALA A 90 6.40 -0.96 -16.74
N LEU A 91 5.80 -0.57 -17.88
CA LEU A 91 5.22 -1.49 -18.85
C LEU A 91 6.28 -2.37 -19.50
N GLU A 92 7.42 -1.81 -19.89
CA GLU A 92 8.56 -2.56 -20.45
C GLU A 92 9.10 -3.59 -19.45
N GLY A 93 9.18 -3.23 -18.17
CA GLY A 93 9.52 -4.17 -17.10
C GLY A 93 8.52 -5.34 -17.00
N ARG A 94 7.22 -5.08 -17.07
CA ARG A 94 6.18 -6.13 -17.10
C ARG A 94 6.28 -7.04 -18.32
N ILE A 95 6.53 -6.46 -19.50
CA ILE A 95 6.76 -7.25 -20.73
C ILE A 95 7.95 -8.20 -20.55
N HIS A 96 9.05 -7.71 -19.99
CA HIS A 96 10.23 -8.54 -19.72
C HIS A 96 9.94 -9.70 -18.75
N GLN A 97 9.18 -9.43 -17.69
CA GLN A 97 8.74 -10.45 -16.73
C GLN A 97 7.86 -11.52 -17.38
N LEU A 98 6.87 -11.09 -18.16
CA LEU A 98 5.97 -12.00 -18.89
C LEU A 98 6.74 -12.85 -19.92
N ALA A 99 7.69 -12.26 -20.64
CA ALA A 99 8.56 -12.99 -21.55
C ALA A 99 9.36 -14.08 -20.82
N GLY A 100 9.97 -13.76 -19.66
CA GLY A 100 10.65 -14.72 -18.80
C GLY A 100 9.73 -15.85 -18.30
N ALA A 101 8.49 -15.54 -17.96
CA ALA A 101 7.50 -16.54 -17.56
C ALA A 101 7.14 -17.47 -18.73
N VAL A 102 6.94 -16.92 -19.93
CA VAL A 102 6.69 -17.71 -21.16
C VAL A 102 7.87 -18.64 -21.45
N ASP A 103 9.10 -18.20 -21.30
CA ASP A 103 10.28 -19.04 -21.53
C ASP A 103 10.42 -20.15 -20.48
N LYS A 104 10.03 -19.90 -19.22
CA LYS A 104 9.93 -20.97 -18.21
C LYS A 104 8.89 -22.03 -18.62
N VAL A 105 7.71 -21.61 -19.09
CA VAL A 105 6.66 -22.53 -19.58
C VAL A 105 7.18 -23.34 -20.77
N ARG A 106 7.87 -22.72 -21.73
CA ARG A 106 8.43 -23.40 -22.91
C ARG A 106 9.44 -24.49 -22.48
N ARG A 107 10.31 -24.20 -21.52
CA ARG A 107 11.27 -25.19 -21.01
C ARG A 107 10.57 -26.37 -20.34
N LEU A 108 9.61 -26.14 -19.46
CA LEU A 108 8.86 -27.21 -18.83
C LEU A 108 8.09 -28.09 -19.84
N ARG A 109 7.53 -27.47 -20.89
CA ARG A 109 6.90 -28.22 -21.97
C ARG A 109 7.89 -29.08 -22.75
N ALA A 110 9.10 -28.58 -23.00
CA ALA A 110 10.16 -29.34 -23.65
C ALA A 110 10.65 -30.51 -22.76
N ASP A 111 10.77 -30.30 -21.45
CA ASP A 111 11.14 -31.35 -20.50
C ASP A 111 10.08 -32.45 -20.41
N LEU A 112 8.80 -32.06 -20.40
CA LEU A 112 7.68 -33.02 -20.48
C LEU A 112 7.70 -33.84 -21.77
N ALA A 113 7.94 -33.22 -22.91
CA ALA A 113 8.05 -33.90 -24.20
C ALA A 113 9.26 -34.85 -24.23
N GLY A 114 10.32 -34.54 -23.47
CA GLY A 114 11.51 -35.39 -23.28
C GLY A 114 11.33 -36.47 -22.19
N GLY A 115 10.11 -36.66 -21.65
CA GLY A 115 9.82 -37.68 -20.62
C GLY A 115 10.30 -37.32 -19.20
N ARG A 116 10.60 -36.05 -18.95
CA ARG A 116 10.96 -35.54 -17.62
C ARG A 116 9.81 -34.72 -17.04
N PRO A 117 8.98 -35.30 -16.16
CA PRO A 117 7.91 -34.54 -15.53
C PRO A 117 8.47 -33.50 -14.56
N PRO A 118 7.97 -32.25 -14.58
CA PRO A 118 8.37 -31.22 -13.64
C PRO A 118 7.94 -31.60 -12.23
N ALA A 119 8.73 -31.19 -11.25
CA ALA A 119 8.36 -31.36 -9.84
C ALA A 119 7.08 -30.56 -9.52
N PRO A 120 6.22 -31.04 -8.60
CA PRO A 120 5.04 -30.28 -8.17
C PRO A 120 5.34 -28.86 -7.70
N SER A 121 6.48 -28.65 -7.06
CA SER A 121 7.00 -27.34 -6.63
C SER A 121 7.31 -26.40 -7.81
N GLU A 122 7.77 -26.92 -8.94
CA GLU A 122 8.03 -26.12 -10.16
C GLU A 122 6.73 -25.68 -10.82
N LEU A 123 5.71 -26.56 -10.86
CA LEU A 123 4.38 -26.22 -11.36
C LEU A 123 3.70 -25.17 -10.47
N THR A 124 3.75 -25.35 -9.16
CA THR A 124 3.22 -24.37 -8.20
C THR A 124 3.89 -23.01 -8.38
N ARG A 125 5.22 -22.97 -8.53
CA ARG A 125 5.98 -21.75 -8.77
C ARG A 125 5.65 -21.07 -10.12
N LEU A 126 5.27 -21.85 -11.12
CA LEU A 126 4.89 -21.32 -12.43
C LEU A 126 3.47 -20.75 -12.44
N LEU A 127 2.54 -21.42 -11.77
CA LEU A 127 1.13 -21.05 -11.72
C LEU A 127 0.83 -19.94 -10.71
N ARG A 128 1.78 -19.63 -9.82
CA ARG A 128 1.65 -18.44 -8.96
C ARG A 128 1.72 -17.20 -9.85
N PRO A 129 0.79 -16.25 -9.71
CA PRO A 129 0.94 -14.96 -10.36
C PRO A 129 2.35 -14.44 -9.99
N ALA A 130 3.12 -14.06 -11.00
CA ALA A 130 4.42 -13.46 -10.76
C ALA A 130 4.17 -12.21 -9.91
N SER A 131 4.50 -12.31 -8.62
CA SER A 131 4.59 -11.13 -7.79
C SER A 131 5.55 -10.20 -8.54
N SER A 132 5.08 -8.97 -8.81
CA SER A 132 5.73 -8.00 -9.68
C SER A 132 7.12 -7.52 -9.21
N PHE A 133 7.74 -8.25 -8.30
CA PHE A 133 8.96 -7.92 -7.61
C PHE A 133 10.15 -8.74 -8.11
N GLY A 134 11.13 -8.10 -8.71
CA GLY A 134 12.43 -8.73 -8.92
C GLY A 134 13.18 -8.46 -10.22
N ALA A 135 12.67 -7.65 -11.15
CA ALA A 135 13.36 -7.50 -12.45
C ALA A 135 14.21 -6.22 -12.60
N ALA A 136 14.07 -5.23 -11.75
CA ALA A 136 14.71 -3.91 -11.95
C ALA A 136 16.03 -3.71 -11.19
N SER A 137 16.41 -4.56 -10.24
CA SER A 137 17.60 -4.34 -9.40
C SER A 137 18.79 -5.24 -9.71
N GLY A 138 18.83 -5.89 -10.90
CA GLY A 138 20.01 -6.73 -11.29
C GLY A 138 20.32 -7.92 -10.37
N LEU A 139 19.69 -7.97 -9.22
CA LEU A 139 19.64 -9.09 -8.31
C LEU A 139 18.34 -9.82 -8.65
N ALA A 140 18.46 -10.95 -9.35
CA ALA A 140 17.34 -11.86 -9.56
C ALA A 140 16.91 -12.42 -8.19
N PHE A 141 16.18 -11.59 -7.41
CA PHE A 141 15.43 -12.09 -6.30
C PHE A 141 14.24 -12.86 -6.88
N ASP A 142 14.47 -14.14 -7.09
CA ASP A 142 13.40 -15.12 -7.25
C ASP A 142 12.69 -15.21 -5.88
N LEU A 143 11.94 -14.12 -5.52
CA LEU A 143 11.19 -13.97 -4.28
C LEU A 143 9.94 -14.86 -4.32
N ALA A 144 10.10 -16.14 -4.60
CA ALA A 144 9.21 -17.17 -4.10
C ALA A 144 9.53 -17.39 -2.61
N PHE A 145 9.46 -16.32 -1.79
CA PHE A 145 9.54 -16.51 -0.35
C PHE A 145 8.21 -17.09 0.13
N ASP A 146 8.19 -18.38 0.31
CA ASP A 146 7.28 -18.97 1.28
C ASP A 146 7.82 -18.57 2.66
N LEU A 147 7.21 -17.55 3.23
CA LEU A 147 7.51 -17.19 4.60
C LEU A 147 6.90 -18.26 5.51
N ALA A 148 7.74 -19.00 6.20
CA ALA A 148 7.29 -20.05 7.10
C ALA A 148 8.16 -20.06 8.35
N PHE A 149 7.53 -19.95 9.52
CA PHE A 149 8.19 -20.02 10.83
C PHE A 149 7.20 -20.41 11.92
N ASP A 150 7.75 -20.82 13.07
CA ASP A 150 6.94 -21.08 14.25
C ASP A 150 6.65 -19.77 14.99
N LEU A 151 5.38 -19.54 15.30
CA LEU A 151 4.90 -18.31 15.91
C LEU A 151 5.49 -18.12 17.31
N PRO A 152 6.05 -16.93 17.61
CA PRO A 152 6.55 -16.64 18.96
C PRO A 152 5.39 -16.43 19.95
N TRP A 153 5.70 -16.38 21.24
CA TRP A 153 4.72 -15.93 22.22
C TRP A 153 4.10 -14.58 21.79
N PRO A 154 2.78 -14.35 21.85
CA PRO A 154 1.78 -15.03 22.69
C PRO A 154 1.10 -16.24 22.05
N TRP A 155 1.52 -16.67 20.89
CA TRP A 155 1.05 -17.92 20.26
C TRP A 155 1.78 -19.13 20.87
N GLY A 156 1.29 -20.31 20.62
CA GLY A 156 1.81 -21.54 21.19
C GLY A 156 2.92 -22.23 20.40
N GLY A 157 3.51 -21.56 19.43
CA GLY A 157 4.52 -22.16 18.53
C GLY A 157 3.91 -22.79 17.28
N GLU A 158 2.66 -22.49 16.97
CA GLU A 158 2.00 -22.98 15.75
C GLU A 158 2.73 -22.50 14.51
N ARG A 159 2.72 -23.29 13.46
CA ARG A 159 3.33 -22.95 12.17
C ARG A 159 2.55 -21.83 11.50
N PHE A 160 3.21 -20.75 11.18
CA PHE A 160 2.70 -19.67 10.35
C PHE A 160 3.30 -19.78 8.96
N GLU A 161 2.47 -19.70 7.93
CA GLU A 161 2.88 -19.73 6.54
C GLU A 161 2.19 -18.59 5.79
N LEU A 162 2.97 -17.82 5.04
CA LEU A 162 2.49 -16.78 4.14
C LEU A 162 3.07 -17.04 2.75
N GLN A 163 2.24 -17.56 1.86
CA GLN A 163 2.67 -18.01 0.54
C GLN A 163 2.61 -16.92 -0.53
N ASP A 164 1.98 -15.79 -0.28
CA ASP A 164 1.71 -14.75 -1.25
C ASP A 164 2.03 -13.37 -0.65
N ILE A 165 3.33 -13.03 -0.67
CA ILE A 165 3.78 -11.70 -0.25
C ILE A 165 3.46 -10.72 -1.37
N ARG A 166 2.63 -9.73 -1.05
CA ARG A 166 2.21 -8.68 -1.98
C ARG A 166 3.09 -7.43 -1.85
N ALA A 167 2.88 -6.47 -2.75
CA ALA A 167 3.55 -5.18 -2.67
C ALA A 167 3.32 -4.50 -1.33
N LEU A 168 2.07 -4.53 -0.84
CA LEU A 168 1.67 -3.97 0.44
C LEU A 168 0.99 -5.05 1.28
N ASN A 169 1.51 -5.30 2.49
CA ASN A 169 1.01 -6.31 3.40
C ASN A 169 0.66 -5.66 4.74
N TYR A 170 -0.63 -5.57 5.04
CA TYR A 170 -1.15 -4.96 6.25
C TYR A 170 -1.21 -5.97 7.39
N ILE A 171 -0.65 -5.64 8.55
CA ILE A 171 -0.78 -6.44 9.78
C ILE A 171 -1.75 -5.73 10.72
N ILE A 172 -2.93 -6.30 10.89
CA ILE A 172 -4.06 -5.72 11.60
C ILE A 172 -4.42 -6.57 12.82
N GLY A 173 -4.97 -5.94 13.83
CA GLY A 173 -5.48 -6.61 15.03
C GLY A 173 -5.60 -5.67 16.22
N PRO A 174 -6.32 -6.06 17.28
CA PRO A 174 -6.50 -5.25 18.46
C PRO A 174 -5.19 -5.03 19.24
N LEU A 175 -5.24 -4.17 20.25
CA LEU A 175 -4.11 -3.96 21.15
C LEU A 175 -3.77 -5.29 21.87
N GLY A 176 -2.49 -5.61 21.97
CA GLY A 176 -2.03 -6.83 22.63
C GLY A 176 -2.11 -8.11 21.80
N SER A 177 -2.63 -8.09 20.56
CA SER A 177 -2.78 -9.29 19.71
C SER A 177 -1.46 -9.85 19.14
N GLY A 178 -0.30 -9.29 19.49
CA GLY A 178 1.00 -9.82 19.07
C GLY A 178 1.55 -9.24 17.76
N LYS A 179 0.89 -8.29 17.10
CA LYS A 179 1.29 -7.71 15.79
C LYS A 179 2.78 -7.34 15.70
N THR A 180 3.29 -6.57 16.65
CA THR A 180 4.70 -6.15 16.65
C THR A 180 5.66 -7.33 16.75
N ARG A 181 5.27 -8.40 17.46
CA ARG A 181 6.08 -9.63 17.55
C ARG A 181 6.06 -10.40 16.24
N LEU A 182 4.89 -10.53 15.62
CA LEU A 182 4.76 -11.11 14.27
C LEU A 182 5.62 -10.33 13.28
N ALA A 183 5.51 -9.00 13.26
CA ALA A 183 6.25 -8.14 12.36
C ALA A 183 7.78 -8.28 12.54
N ARG A 184 8.27 -8.30 13.75
CA ARG A 184 9.69 -8.56 14.04
C ARG A 184 10.12 -9.95 13.58
N ARG A 185 9.30 -10.97 13.82
CA ARG A 185 9.60 -12.33 13.38
C ARG A 185 9.64 -12.45 11.86
N ILE A 186 8.75 -11.74 11.15
CA ILE A 186 8.80 -11.62 9.68
C ILE A 186 10.14 -11.00 9.24
N ALA A 187 10.54 -9.88 9.85
CA ALA A 187 11.80 -9.21 9.50
C ALA A 187 13.03 -10.07 9.81
N GLU A 188 13.02 -10.85 10.90
CA GLU A 188 14.11 -11.77 11.25
C GLU A 188 14.20 -12.98 10.31
N THR A 189 13.06 -13.42 9.76
CA THR A 189 12.99 -14.63 8.93
C THR A 189 13.29 -14.34 7.47
N LEU A 190 12.89 -13.17 6.95
CA LEU A 190 13.09 -12.82 5.55
C LEU A 190 14.52 -12.31 5.30
N PRO A 191 15.27 -12.92 4.37
CA PRO A 191 16.63 -12.48 4.05
C PRO A 191 16.65 -11.03 3.55
N GLY A 192 17.55 -10.22 4.11
CA GLY A 192 17.70 -8.82 3.72
C GLY A 192 16.52 -7.92 4.13
N ALA A 193 15.63 -8.38 5.02
CA ALA A 193 14.57 -7.54 5.55
C ALA A 193 15.10 -6.57 6.62
N ALA A 194 14.51 -5.37 6.64
CA ALA A 194 14.77 -4.37 7.70
C ALA A 194 13.48 -4.09 8.47
N PHE A 195 13.61 -3.85 9.79
CA PHE A 195 12.51 -3.47 10.67
C PHE A 195 12.63 -2.00 11.05
N LEU A 196 11.62 -1.22 10.72
CA LEU A 196 11.50 0.19 11.07
C LEU A 196 10.49 0.34 12.23
N GLY A 197 11.02 0.38 13.45
CA GLY A 197 10.24 0.47 14.68
C GLY A 197 9.79 1.89 15.03
N LEU A 198 9.07 2.03 16.15
CA LEU A 198 8.64 3.33 16.69
C LEU A 198 9.78 4.16 17.25
N ASP A 199 10.92 3.54 17.56
CA ASP A 199 12.16 4.16 17.96
C ASP A 199 12.69 5.19 16.94
N ARG A 200 12.28 5.09 15.66
CA ARG A 200 12.55 6.10 14.63
C ARG A 200 12.10 7.52 15.01
N LEU A 201 11.16 7.63 15.97
CA LEU A 201 10.61 8.92 16.43
C LEU A 201 11.22 9.40 17.77
N ALA A 202 12.07 8.59 18.40
CA ALA A 202 12.52 8.83 19.76
C ALA A 202 13.42 10.07 19.91
N ASP A 203 14.13 10.46 18.86
CA ASP A 203 15.09 11.56 18.84
C ASP A 203 14.63 12.81 18.06
N GLY A 204 13.33 12.90 17.78
CA GLY A 204 12.76 14.02 17.01
C GLY A 204 13.34 14.12 15.59
N GLY A 205 13.77 12.98 15.02
CA GLY A 205 14.29 12.90 13.65
C GLY A 205 15.77 13.22 13.49
N ALA A 206 16.54 13.33 14.58
CA ALA A 206 17.97 13.61 14.50
C ALA A 206 18.73 12.51 13.75
N SER A 207 18.45 11.25 14.02
CA SER A 207 19.07 10.11 13.32
C SER A 207 18.73 10.09 11.83
N ALA A 208 17.48 10.37 11.47
CA ALA A 208 17.07 10.44 10.07
C ALA A 208 17.79 11.57 9.32
N ARG A 209 17.91 12.74 9.93
CA ARG A 209 18.66 13.87 9.36
C ARG A 209 20.14 13.53 9.18
N ALA A 210 20.77 12.94 10.20
CA ALA A 210 22.17 12.52 10.14
C ALA A 210 22.41 11.48 9.02
N LEU A 211 21.48 10.53 8.84
CA LEU A 211 21.53 9.56 7.75
C LEU A 211 21.46 10.23 6.37
N MET A 212 20.55 11.18 6.20
CA MET A 212 20.42 11.94 4.94
C MET A 212 21.60 12.86 4.68
N ASP A 213 22.20 13.44 5.70
CA ASP A 213 23.41 14.28 5.57
C ASP A 213 24.64 13.45 5.18
N GLY A 214 24.67 12.18 5.59
CA GLY A 214 25.71 11.22 5.21
C GLY A 214 25.52 10.60 3.82
N ASP A 215 24.30 10.66 3.27
CA ASP A 215 23.94 10.11 1.95
C ASP A 215 23.15 11.13 1.11
N PRO A 216 23.83 11.93 0.27
CA PRO A 216 23.20 12.93 -0.60
C PRO A 216 22.18 12.33 -1.59
N ALA A 217 22.35 11.07 -2.02
CA ALA A 217 21.42 10.40 -2.91
C ALA A 217 20.12 10.06 -2.18
N LEU A 218 20.21 9.53 -0.95
CA LEU A 218 19.05 9.32 -0.08
C LEU A 218 18.33 10.64 0.18
N LYS A 219 19.06 11.69 0.54
CA LYS A 219 18.47 13.03 0.76
C LYS A 219 17.68 13.49 -0.45
N SER A 220 18.26 13.39 -1.64
CA SER A 220 17.57 13.78 -2.90
C SER A 220 16.30 12.96 -3.16
N ARG A 221 16.30 11.64 -2.82
CA ARG A 221 15.08 10.80 -2.93
C ARG A 221 14.02 11.23 -1.94
N VAL A 222 14.39 11.45 -0.69
CA VAL A 222 13.48 11.90 0.38
C VAL A 222 12.89 13.27 0.04
N ASP A 223 13.72 14.25 -0.34
CA ASP A 223 13.27 15.61 -0.69
C ASP A 223 12.28 15.59 -1.86
N ARG A 224 12.53 14.78 -2.89
CA ARG A 224 11.63 14.60 -4.03
C ARG A 224 10.30 13.97 -3.62
N THR A 225 10.34 12.97 -2.75
CA THR A 225 9.13 12.32 -2.24
C THR A 225 8.35 13.24 -1.32
N LEU A 226 9.01 14.02 -0.47
CA LEU A 226 8.37 15.06 0.35
C LEU A 226 7.67 16.12 -0.49
N ALA A 227 8.33 16.62 -1.55
CA ALA A 227 7.73 17.59 -2.45
C ALA A 227 6.46 17.02 -3.11
N TRP A 228 6.51 15.79 -3.60
CA TRP A 228 5.36 15.13 -4.20
C TRP A 228 4.21 14.96 -3.20
N LEU A 229 4.51 14.52 -1.96
CA LEU A 229 3.50 14.34 -0.91
C LEU A 229 2.88 15.68 -0.49
N ALA A 230 3.70 16.75 -0.38
CA ALA A 230 3.22 18.09 -0.05
C ALA A 230 2.26 18.63 -1.14
N GLU A 231 2.55 18.38 -2.41
CA GLU A 231 1.64 18.70 -3.52
C GLU A 231 0.29 17.96 -3.40
N ASP A 232 0.29 16.73 -2.88
CA ASP A 232 -0.92 15.94 -2.59
C ASP A 232 -1.60 16.34 -1.25
N GLY A 233 -1.03 17.31 -0.51
CA GLY A 233 -1.59 17.89 0.70
C GLY A 233 -1.10 17.27 2.00
N ALA A 234 0.01 16.56 1.96
CA ALA A 234 0.67 16.11 3.18
C ALA A 234 1.29 17.28 3.94
N THR A 235 1.26 17.19 5.26
CA THR A 235 1.99 18.09 6.14
C THR A 235 3.40 17.55 6.37
N VAL A 236 4.42 18.33 6.03
CA VAL A 236 5.81 17.96 6.30
C VAL A 236 6.05 18.03 7.81
N SER A 237 6.44 16.89 8.39
CA SER A 237 6.74 16.74 9.82
C SER A 237 7.98 15.88 10.02
N ASP A 238 8.62 15.96 11.18
CA ASP A 238 9.75 15.10 11.53
C ASP A 238 9.37 13.62 11.45
N ALA A 239 8.13 13.25 11.81
CA ALA A 239 7.63 11.88 11.72
C ALA A 239 7.58 11.40 10.24
N LEU A 240 7.16 12.26 9.33
CA LEU A 240 7.15 11.95 7.90
C LEU A 240 8.58 11.82 7.36
N VAL A 241 9.48 12.73 7.74
CA VAL A 241 10.89 12.67 7.33
C VAL A 241 11.56 11.38 7.80
N CYS A 242 11.37 11.00 9.08
CA CYS A 242 11.89 9.75 9.63
C CYS A 242 11.38 8.52 8.87
N LEU A 243 10.09 8.50 8.56
CA LEU A 243 9.48 7.41 7.81
C LEU A 243 10.06 7.33 6.39
N LEU A 244 10.16 8.44 5.69
CA LEU A 244 10.69 8.50 4.33
C LEU A 244 12.18 8.17 4.26
N ALA A 245 12.98 8.59 5.23
CA ALA A 245 14.38 8.19 5.31
C ALA A 245 14.52 6.65 5.33
N GLY A 246 13.67 5.95 6.10
CA GLY A 246 13.64 4.48 6.09
C GLY A 246 13.08 3.89 4.79
N LEU A 247 12.02 4.47 4.22
CA LEU A 247 11.37 3.99 3.00
C LEU A 247 12.22 4.16 1.74
N GLU A 248 13.05 5.20 1.67
CA GLU A 248 13.88 5.54 0.52
C GLU A 248 15.33 5.04 0.66
N THR A 249 15.67 4.39 1.79
CA THR A 249 16.97 3.73 1.99
C THR A 249 17.09 2.54 1.03
N GLU A 250 18.20 2.48 0.31
CA GLU A 250 18.54 1.34 -0.55
C GLU A 250 19.14 0.20 0.26
N GLY A 251 18.93 -1.02 -0.20
CA GLY A 251 19.52 -2.23 0.38
C GLY A 251 18.53 -3.25 0.93
N PRO A 252 17.52 -2.88 1.74
CA PRO A 252 16.56 -3.86 2.22
C PRO A 252 15.78 -4.53 1.09
N ALA A 253 15.71 -5.86 1.11
CA ALA A 253 14.89 -6.64 0.18
C ALA A 253 13.41 -6.66 0.57
N VAL A 254 13.11 -6.40 1.85
CA VAL A 254 11.76 -6.26 2.42
C VAL A 254 11.84 -5.24 3.54
N LEU A 255 10.81 -4.40 3.66
CA LEU A 255 10.73 -3.45 4.76
C LEU A 255 9.50 -3.73 5.63
N VAL A 256 9.72 -3.87 6.93
CA VAL A 256 8.67 -4.09 7.93
C VAL A 256 8.57 -2.86 8.83
N ILE A 257 7.40 -2.23 8.88
CA ILE A 257 7.20 -0.92 9.53
C ILE A 257 6.18 -1.06 10.66
N ASP A 258 6.56 -0.68 11.88
CA ASP A 258 5.63 -0.62 13.01
C ASP A 258 4.88 0.72 13.00
N MET A 259 3.54 0.67 13.04
CA MET A 259 2.63 1.82 13.07
C MET A 259 2.98 2.89 12.02
N LEU A 260 2.69 2.58 10.76
CA LEU A 260 3.01 3.45 9.62
C LEU A 260 2.48 4.88 9.80
N GLU A 261 1.29 5.00 10.38
CA GLU A 261 0.58 6.27 10.59
C GLU A 261 1.08 7.10 11.78
N GLN A 262 2.03 6.62 12.56
CA GLN A 262 2.42 7.28 13.81
C GLN A 262 3.01 8.68 13.57
N GLY A 263 2.40 9.70 14.20
CA GLY A 263 2.80 11.09 14.06
C GLY A 263 2.38 11.75 12.73
N LEU A 264 1.54 11.09 11.92
CA LEU A 264 1.04 11.62 10.66
C LEU A 264 -0.43 12.02 10.78
N ASP A 265 -0.78 13.19 10.26
CA ASP A 265 -2.18 13.61 10.13
C ASP A 265 -2.90 12.83 8.99
N LYS A 266 -4.21 13.01 8.91
CA LYS A 266 -5.05 12.29 7.94
C LYS A 266 -4.65 12.54 6.49
N ALA A 267 -4.44 13.79 6.12
CA ALA A 267 -4.09 14.16 4.74
C ALA A 267 -2.74 13.55 4.34
N THR A 268 -1.77 13.57 5.26
CA THR A 268 -0.46 12.94 5.06
C THR A 268 -0.58 11.41 4.91
N GLN A 269 -1.41 10.75 5.72
CA GLN A 269 -1.64 9.31 5.60
C GLN A 269 -2.26 8.94 4.25
N GLU A 270 -3.26 9.70 3.80
CA GLU A 270 -3.94 9.48 2.52
C GLU A 270 -2.99 9.72 1.33
N ALA A 271 -2.19 10.80 1.36
CA ALA A 271 -1.18 11.09 0.34
C ALA A 271 -0.09 10.01 0.30
N LEU A 272 0.40 9.57 1.47
CA LEU A 272 1.39 8.50 1.58
C LEU A 272 0.88 7.20 0.96
N MET A 273 -0.33 6.77 1.29
CA MET A 273 -0.91 5.55 0.72
C MET A 273 -1.13 5.66 -0.79
N ALA A 274 -1.57 6.83 -1.27
CA ALA A 274 -1.67 7.09 -2.70
C ALA A 274 -0.30 6.97 -3.41
N ARG A 275 0.78 7.37 -2.76
CA ARG A 275 2.16 7.21 -3.26
C ARG A 275 2.62 5.76 -3.21
N LEU A 276 2.40 5.05 -2.08
CA LEU A 276 2.85 3.67 -1.89
C LEU A 276 2.17 2.70 -2.88
N ARG A 277 0.89 2.88 -3.17
CA ARG A 277 0.14 2.09 -4.16
C ARG A 277 0.65 2.26 -5.59
N ARG A 278 1.32 3.38 -5.88
CA ARG A 278 1.94 3.66 -7.19
C ARG A 278 3.39 3.24 -7.28
N ARG A 279 3.96 2.72 -6.20
CA ARG A 279 5.30 2.15 -6.26
C ARG A 279 5.31 1.00 -7.26
N GLY A 280 6.21 1.09 -8.24
CA GLY A 280 6.36 0.03 -9.23
C GLY A 280 7.06 -1.21 -8.64
N PRO A 281 7.18 -2.27 -9.43
CA PRO A 281 7.75 -3.55 -9.00
C PRO A 281 9.25 -3.52 -8.64
N ALA A 282 9.91 -2.39 -8.87
CA ALA A 282 11.31 -2.18 -8.47
C ALA A 282 11.50 -1.93 -6.97
N PHE A 283 10.42 -1.65 -6.25
CA PHE A 283 10.49 -1.38 -4.81
C PHE A 283 10.27 -2.64 -3.98
N PRO A 284 10.94 -2.77 -2.82
CA PRO A 284 10.76 -3.92 -1.94
C PRO A 284 9.33 -4.02 -1.42
N PRO A 285 8.82 -5.25 -1.18
CA PRO A 285 7.56 -5.45 -0.47
C PRO A 285 7.57 -4.77 0.89
N LEU A 286 6.43 -4.20 1.25
CA LEU A 286 6.24 -3.55 2.54
C LEU A 286 5.29 -4.40 3.39
N PHE A 287 5.71 -4.66 4.64
CA PHE A 287 4.81 -5.09 5.71
C PHE A 287 4.64 -3.93 6.67
N PHE A 288 3.43 -3.59 7.03
CA PHE A 288 3.25 -2.52 8.00
C PHE A 288 2.03 -2.74 8.90
N LEU A 289 2.26 -2.40 10.17
CA LEU A 289 1.20 -2.38 11.15
C LEU A 289 0.44 -1.08 11.03
N THR A 290 -0.87 -1.17 11.11
CA THR A 290 -1.74 0.00 11.16
C THR A 290 -3.02 -0.27 11.93
N ARG A 291 -3.63 0.79 12.43
CA ARG A 291 -5.00 0.83 12.97
C ARG A 291 -5.79 1.97 12.35
N SER A 292 -5.24 2.62 11.33
CA SER A 292 -5.86 3.77 10.69
C SER A 292 -6.65 3.34 9.45
N SER A 293 -7.90 3.79 9.37
CA SER A 293 -8.72 3.64 8.18
C SER A 293 -8.28 4.54 7.01
N SER A 294 -7.34 5.47 7.22
CA SER A 294 -6.71 6.24 6.15
C SER A 294 -5.52 5.52 5.54
N ILE A 295 -4.91 4.58 6.27
CA ILE A 295 -3.86 3.69 5.77
C ILE A 295 -4.49 2.46 5.11
N LEU A 296 -5.34 1.71 5.82
CA LEU A 296 -6.09 0.60 5.25
C LEU A 296 -7.53 1.04 4.97
N ASP A 297 -7.79 1.44 3.74
CA ASP A 297 -9.12 1.68 3.22
C ASP A 297 -9.63 0.40 2.57
N LEU A 298 -10.55 -0.30 3.25
CA LEU A 298 -11.06 -1.60 2.82
C LEU A 298 -11.78 -1.56 1.48
N ASP A 299 -12.34 -0.39 1.10
CA ASP A 299 -13.01 -0.19 -0.19
C ASP A 299 -12.02 0.02 -1.35
N ALA A 300 -10.74 0.26 -1.04
CA ALA A 300 -9.70 0.60 -2.01
C ALA A 300 -8.54 -0.41 -2.06
N VAL A 301 -8.67 -1.55 -1.39
CA VAL A 301 -7.65 -2.62 -1.40
C VAL A 301 -7.63 -3.29 -2.77
N GLY A 302 -6.46 -3.28 -3.42
CA GLY A 302 -6.23 -3.87 -4.73
C GLY A 302 -5.63 -5.28 -4.68
N ASP A 303 -5.42 -5.86 -5.87
CA ASP A 303 -4.87 -7.21 -6.02
C ASP A 303 -3.40 -7.33 -5.54
N ASP A 304 -2.66 -6.22 -5.51
CA ASP A 304 -1.28 -6.15 -5.03
C ASP A 304 -1.18 -5.89 -3.52
N GLU A 305 -2.27 -6.04 -2.79
CA GLU A 305 -2.37 -5.79 -1.35
C GLU A 305 -2.85 -7.04 -0.61
N SER A 306 -2.37 -7.25 0.61
CA SER A 306 -2.73 -8.39 1.47
C SER A 306 -3.00 -7.91 2.90
N ILE A 307 -3.97 -8.53 3.56
CA ILE A 307 -4.34 -8.23 4.94
C ILE A 307 -4.09 -9.46 5.80
N ILE A 308 -3.32 -9.30 6.87
CA ILE A 308 -3.00 -10.32 7.87
C ILE A 308 -3.64 -9.89 9.19
N LEU A 309 -4.64 -10.63 9.64
CA LEU A 309 -5.31 -10.41 10.91
C LEU A 309 -4.63 -11.19 12.03
N CYS A 310 -4.24 -10.50 13.10
CA CYS A 310 -3.84 -11.09 14.37
C CYS A 310 -5.04 -11.04 15.34
N PRO A 311 -5.72 -12.15 15.61
CA PRO A 311 -6.90 -12.16 16.46
C PRO A 311 -6.60 -11.83 17.93
N ALA A 312 -7.60 -11.28 18.65
CA ALA A 312 -7.48 -10.91 20.07
C ALA A 312 -7.22 -12.11 21.00
N ASN A 313 -7.72 -13.27 20.64
CA ASN A 313 -7.59 -14.52 21.41
C ASN A 313 -6.28 -15.26 21.14
N HIS A 314 -5.35 -14.63 20.42
CA HIS A 314 -4.08 -15.23 20.04
C HIS A 314 -4.17 -16.53 19.23
N SER A 315 -5.29 -16.76 18.52
CA SER A 315 -5.29 -17.76 17.45
C SER A 315 -4.26 -17.36 16.39
N PRO A 316 -3.72 -18.30 15.60
CA PRO A 316 -2.75 -18.00 14.56
C PRO A 316 -3.21 -16.89 13.62
N PRO A 317 -2.31 -15.99 13.22
CA PRO A 317 -2.63 -14.94 12.24
C PRO A 317 -3.12 -15.56 10.92
N ALA A 318 -4.09 -14.92 10.29
CA ALA A 318 -4.70 -15.41 9.06
C ALA A 318 -4.82 -14.31 8.02
N GLN A 319 -4.72 -14.67 6.73
CA GLN A 319 -5.02 -13.75 5.65
C GLN A 319 -6.52 -13.52 5.54
N VAL A 320 -6.90 -12.26 5.35
CA VAL A 320 -8.30 -11.82 5.21
C VAL A 320 -8.47 -11.12 3.87
N ARG A 321 -9.52 -11.48 3.13
CA ARG A 321 -9.87 -10.77 1.89
C ARG A 321 -10.74 -9.55 2.19
N PRO A 322 -10.58 -8.44 1.43
CA PRO A 322 -11.19 -7.14 1.72
C PRO A 322 -12.65 -7.03 1.23
N TYR A 323 -13.48 -8.05 1.49
CA TYR A 323 -14.91 -7.97 1.14
C TYR A 323 -15.82 -8.49 2.27
N PRO A 324 -16.99 -7.88 2.46
CA PRO A 324 -17.95 -8.29 3.47
C PRO A 324 -18.33 -9.76 3.36
N GLY A 325 -18.44 -10.44 4.50
CA GLY A 325 -18.76 -11.87 4.56
C GLY A 325 -17.56 -12.82 4.46
N PHE A 326 -16.36 -12.32 4.14
CA PHE A 326 -15.17 -13.16 4.25
C PHE A 326 -14.78 -13.35 5.74
N PRO A 327 -14.37 -14.56 6.16
CA PRO A 327 -13.94 -14.81 7.53
C PRO A 327 -12.85 -13.82 7.99
N GLY A 328 -13.11 -13.11 9.10
CA GLY A 328 -12.18 -12.11 9.65
C GLY A 328 -12.37 -10.69 9.14
N PHE A 329 -13.17 -10.44 8.09
CA PHE A 329 -13.39 -9.07 7.55
C PHE A 329 -13.92 -8.11 8.62
N GLU A 330 -14.96 -8.50 9.35
CA GLU A 330 -15.56 -7.68 10.41
C GLU A 330 -14.56 -7.40 11.55
N ALA A 331 -13.73 -8.39 11.88
CA ALA A 331 -12.67 -8.21 12.88
C ALA A 331 -11.61 -7.21 12.41
N VAL A 332 -11.23 -7.21 11.14
CA VAL A 332 -10.36 -6.19 10.55
C VAL A 332 -11.02 -4.82 10.61
N ALA A 333 -12.26 -4.71 10.13
CA ALA A 333 -13.01 -3.45 10.11
C ALA A 333 -13.13 -2.80 11.51
N THR A 334 -13.37 -3.61 12.54
CA THR A 334 -13.46 -3.13 13.93
C THR A 334 -12.13 -2.70 14.53
N CYS A 335 -10.99 -3.14 13.97
CA CYS A 335 -9.66 -2.71 14.41
C CYS A 335 -9.24 -1.36 13.82
N LEU A 336 -9.97 -0.86 12.82
CA LEU A 336 -9.65 0.38 12.11
C LEU A 336 -10.45 1.55 12.68
N ALA A 337 -9.78 2.68 12.86
CA ALA A 337 -10.42 3.93 13.25
C ALA A 337 -9.87 5.09 12.42
N SER A 338 -10.69 6.14 12.21
CA SER A 338 -10.20 7.34 11.56
C SER A 338 -9.14 8.04 12.43
N PRO A 339 -8.21 8.80 11.83
CA PRO A 339 -7.21 9.56 12.57
C PRO A 339 -7.83 10.49 13.61
N GLU A 340 -8.98 11.07 13.32
CA GLU A 340 -9.71 11.97 14.26
C GLU A 340 -10.25 11.20 15.48
N VAL A 341 -10.72 9.98 15.29
CA VAL A 341 -11.17 9.12 16.40
C VAL A 341 -10.00 8.67 17.25
N ARG A 342 -8.88 8.32 16.61
CA ARG A 342 -7.65 7.91 17.31
C ARG A 342 -7.04 9.04 18.15
N ALA A 343 -7.01 10.27 17.61
CA ALA A 343 -6.52 11.43 18.33
C ALA A 343 -7.26 11.69 19.66
N ARG A 344 -8.54 11.30 19.76
CA ARG A 344 -9.33 11.42 21.01
C ARG A 344 -8.87 10.46 22.10
N THR A 345 -8.25 9.35 21.72
CA THR A 345 -7.76 8.30 22.65
C THR A 345 -6.25 8.28 22.78
N GLU A 346 -5.56 9.17 22.10
CA GLU A 346 -4.10 9.31 22.19
C GLU A 346 -3.71 9.82 23.59
N GLY A 347 -2.85 9.09 24.28
CA GLY A 347 -2.47 9.39 25.65
C GLY A 347 -3.44 8.88 26.74
N VAL A 348 -4.58 8.31 26.38
CA VAL A 348 -5.45 7.64 27.34
C VAL A 348 -4.85 6.26 27.65
N ILE A 349 -4.23 6.14 28.82
CA ILE A 349 -3.77 4.86 29.35
C ILE A 349 -5.00 4.12 29.86
N ALA A 350 -5.34 2.98 29.26
CA ALA A 350 -6.35 2.10 29.81
C ALA A 350 -5.87 1.61 31.18
N TRP A 351 -6.50 2.09 32.24
CA TRP A 351 -6.21 1.68 33.61
C TRP A 351 -6.64 0.20 33.76
N ARG A 352 -5.69 -0.67 34.06
CA ARG A 352 -5.98 -2.05 34.38
C ARG A 352 -6.38 -2.08 35.85
N PRO A 353 -7.62 -2.49 36.20
CA PRO A 353 -7.96 -2.66 37.62
C PRO A 353 -6.95 -3.64 38.25
N GLU A 354 -6.36 -3.27 39.38
CA GLU A 354 -5.62 -4.23 40.18
C GLU A 354 -6.64 -5.31 40.59
N VAL A 355 -6.34 -6.55 40.23
CA VAL A 355 -7.11 -7.69 40.69
C VAL A 355 -6.85 -7.81 42.18
N ALA A 356 -7.89 -7.60 42.99
CA ALA A 356 -7.87 -7.78 44.43
C ALA A 356 -7.67 -9.24 44.84
#